data_5248f9806cf18bf1a75c04c1377060c5
#
_entry.id   5248f9806cf18bf1a75c04c1377060c5
#
_cell.length_a   1.000
_cell.length_b   1.000
_cell.length_c   1.000
_cell.angle_alpha   90.00
_cell.angle_beta   90.00
_cell.angle_gamma   90.00
#
_symmetry.space_group_name_H-M   'P 1'
#
loop_
_entity.id
_entity.type
_entity.pdbx_description
1 polymer ?
#
loop_
_entity_poly.entity_id
_entity_poly.type
_entity_poly.pdbx_seq_one_letter_code
_entity_poly.pdbx_strand_id
1 'polypeptide(L)'
;MNDEISVLELSEILEKNPNTVLIDVREQAEFDEVNLSGKLIPLSEFESRWQEIPQDGPVYIYCRSGRRSRTALEFLKKQGYGNGFNVTGGILAWLNEINPDGR
;
A
#
# COMPACT_ATOMS: atom_id res chain seq x y z
N MET A 1 15.32 -7.78 -8.08
CA MET A 1 14.37 -6.75 -8.51
C MET A 1 13.79 -6.04 -7.29
N ASN A 2 13.79 -4.72 -7.32
CA ASN A 2 13.34 -3.96 -6.16
C ASN A 2 11.84 -3.69 -6.22
N ASP A 3 11.10 -4.32 -5.32
CA ASP A 3 9.67 -4.09 -5.18
C ASP A 3 9.30 -3.55 -3.79
N GLU A 4 10.29 -2.95 -3.12
CA GLU A 4 10.09 -2.26 -1.85
C GLU A 4 10.39 -0.78 -2.05
N ILE A 5 9.55 0.08 -1.46
CA ILE A 5 9.88 1.50 -1.41
C ILE A 5 9.73 2.00 0.02
N SER A 6 10.48 3.05 0.35
CA SER A 6 10.39 3.68 1.66
C SER A 6 9.20 4.62 1.71
N VAL A 7 8.79 4.98 2.93
CA VAL A 7 7.74 5.98 3.09
C VAL A 7 8.18 7.35 2.57
N LEU A 8 9.46 7.66 2.65
CA LEU A 8 9.98 8.92 2.10
C LEU A 8 9.82 8.95 0.59
N GLU A 9 10.20 7.86 -0.08
CA GLU A 9 10.00 7.76 -1.54
C GLU A 9 8.53 7.86 -1.90
N LEU A 10 7.67 7.18 -1.14
CA LEU A 10 6.22 7.22 -1.38
C LEU A 10 5.69 8.64 -1.22
N SER A 11 6.13 9.37 -0.19
CA SER A 11 5.65 10.73 0.04
C SER A 11 6.00 11.64 -1.13
N GLU A 12 7.19 11.48 -1.69
CA GLU A 12 7.62 12.24 -2.86
C GLU A 12 6.79 11.90 -4.08
N ILE A 13 6.50 10.63 -4.27
CA ILE A 13 5.65 10.18 -5.39
C ILE A 13 4.25 10.76 -5.27
N LEU A 14 3.67 10.72 -4.07
CA LEU A 14 2.32 11.22 -3.84
C LEU A 14 2.22 12.73 -4.03
N GLU A 15 3.28 13.47 -3.67
CA GLU A 15 3.34 14.92 -3.92
C GLU A 15 3.29 15.24 -5.41
N LYS A 16 4.04 14.49 -6.21
CA LYS A 16 4.15 14.74 -7.64
C LYS A 16 2.96 14.20 -8.41
N ASN A 17 2.34 13.15 -7.91
CA ASN A 17 1.24 12.48 -8.61
C ASN A 17 0.15 12.11 -7.63
N PRO A 18 -0.79 13.01 -7.38
CA PRO A 18 -1.87 12.74 -6.40
C PRO A 18 -2.81 11.62 -6.84
N ASN A 19 -2.78 11.22 -8.10
CA ASN A 19 -3.61 10.11 -8.60
C ASN A 19 -2.91 8.75 -8.52
N THR A 20 -1.80 8.68 -7.81
CA THR A 20 -1.08 7.43 -7.58
C THR A 20 -1.98 6.37 -6.95
N VAL A 21 -1.91 5.15 -7.48
CA VAL A 21 -2.72 4.04 -6.94
C VAL A 21 -2.07 3.53 -5.66
N LEU A 22 -2.80 3.66 -4.58
CA LEU A 22 -2.36 3.26 -3.24
C LEU A 22 -3.39 2.30 -2.65
N ILE A 23 -2.95 1.11 -2.26
CA ILE A 23 -3.84 0.06 -1.76
C ILE A 23 -3.53 -0.21 -0.30
N ASP A 24 -4.57 -0.16 0.53
CA ASP A 24 -4.49 -0.45 1.97
C ASP A 24 -5.06 -1.84 2.19
N VAL A 25 -4.25 -2.77 2.74
CA VAL A 25 -4.71 -4.14 2.96
C VAL A 25 -4.97 -4.44 4.44
N ARG A 26 -5.15 -3.37 5.24
CA ARG A 26 -5.53 -3.52 6.65
C ARG A 26 -7.03 -3.78 6.75
N GLU A 27 -7.53 -3.97 7.96
CA GLU A 27 -8.96 -4.16 8.18
C GLU A 27 -9.66 -2.80 8.28
N GLN A 28 -10.98 -2.81 8.11
CA GLN A 28 -11.79 -1.59 8.10
C GLN A 28 -11.58 -0.74 9.36
N ALA A 29 -11.52 -1.39 10.53
CA ALA A 29 -11.35 -0.66 11.79
C ALA A 29 -10.03 0.10 11.84
N GLU A 30 -8.97 -0.49 11.30
CA GLU A 30 -7.67 0.18 11.22
C GLU A 30 -7.73 1.38 10.27
N PHE A 31 -8.38 1.18 9.14
CA PHE A 31 -8.55 2.24 8.14
C PHE A 31 -9.35 3.42 8.71
N ASP A 32 -10.40 3.13 9.46
CA ASP A 32 -11.26 4.17 10.04
C ASP A 32 -10.51 5.00 11.07
N GLU A 33 -9.54 4.40 11.76
CA GLU A 33 -8.76 5.09 12.79
C GLU A 33 -7.78 6.08 12.17
N VAL A 34 -7.00 5.64 11.19
CA VAL A 34 -6.06 6.48 10.45
C VAL A 34 -5.73 5.78 9.14
N ASN A 35 -5.61 6.56 8.06
CA ASN A 35 -5.27 5.99 6.76
C ASN A 35 -4.51 7.00 5.92
N LEU A 36 -4.00 6.55 4.76
CA LEU A 36 -3.28 7.39 3.81
C LEU A 36 -4.15 7.70 2.59
N SER A 37 -5.47 7.57 2.72
CA SER A 37 -6.43 7.79 1.63
C SER A 37 -6.28 6.78 0.49
N GLY A 38 -5.75 5.60 0.79
CA GLY A 38 -5.66 4.53 -0.18
C GLY A 38 -7.01 3.83 -0.36
N LYS A 39 -7.09 3.02 -1.40
CA LYS A 39 -8.26 2.16 -1.59
C LYS A 39 -8.14 0.97 -0.66
N LEU A 40 -9.14 0.76 0.17
CA LEU A 40 -9.14 -0.34 1.13
C LEU A 40 -9.56 -1.64 0.47
N ILE A 41 -8.67 -2.62 0.47
CA ILE A 41 -8.97 -4.00 0.10
C ILE A 41 -8.34 -4.86 1.19
N PRO A 42 -9.09 -5.20 2.25
CA PRO A 42 -8.50 -5.96 3.35
C PRO A 42 -7.88 -7.27 2.87
N LEU A 43 -6.79 -7.68 3.50
CA LEU A 43 -6.12 -8.93 3.12
C LEU A 43 -7.09 -10.10 3.17
N SER A 44 -8.02 -10.10 4.12
CA SER A 44 -9.04 -11.14 4.25
C SER A 44 -9.98 -11.23 3.04
N GLU A 45 -10.08 -10.15 2.25
CA GLU A 45 -10.92 -10.10 1.04
C GLU A 45 -10.09 -10.07 -0.24
N PHE A 46 -8.78 -10.15 -0.12
CA PHE A 46 -7.89 -9.87 -1.24
C PHE A 46 -8.08 -10.87 -2.40
N GLU A 47 -8.25 -12.15 -2.07
CA GLU A 47 -8.43 -13.17 -3.09
C GLU A 47 -9.68 -12.95 -3.96
N SER A 48 -10.69 -12.32 -3.40
CA SER A 48 -11.92 -12.08 -4.15
C SER A 48 -11.94 -10.70 -4.82
N ARG A 49 -10.99 -9.82 -4.50
CA ARG A 49 -11.04 -8.43 -4.94
C ARG A 49 -9.79 -7.93 -5.65
N TRP A 50 -8.77 -8.77 -5.82
CA TRP A 50 -7.50 -8.33 -6.42
C TRP A 50 -7.67 -7.75 -7.83
N GLN A 51 -8.72 -8.17 -8.54
CA GLN A 51 -8.97 -7.69 -9.90
C GLN A 51 -9.36 -6.22 -9.95
N GLU A 52 -9.70 -5.63 -8.83
CA GLU A 52 -9.96 -4.18 -8.73
C GLU A 52 -8.68 -3.36 -8.88
N ILE A 53 -7.50 -3.99 -8.79
CA ILE A 53 -6.21 -3.30 -8.82
C ILE A 53 -5.75 -3.19 -10.27
N PRO A 54 -5.40 -1.97 -10.74
CA PRO A 54 -4.95 -1.77 -12.13
C PRO A 54 -3.63 -2.48 -12.41
N GLN A 55 -3.46 -2.91 -13.65
CA GLN A 55 -2.21 -3.52 -14.12
C GLN A 55 -1.32 -2.52 -14.87
N ASP A 56 -1.84 -1.34 -15.17
CA ASP A 56 -1.09 -0.30 -15.87
C ASP A 56 -0.64 0.76 -14.85
N GLY A 57 0.64 1.02 -14.83
CA GLY A 57 1.21 1.99 -13.92
C GLY A 57 1.51 1.40 -12.55
N PRO A 58 2.31 2.10 -11.75
CA PRO A 58 2.75 1.57 -10.47
C PRO A 58 1.62 1.53 -9.45
N VAL A 59 1.65 0.49 -8.62
CA VAL A 59 0.70 0.29 -7.52
C VAL A 59 1.48 0.12 -6.23
N TYR A 60 1.13 0.90 -5.21
CA TYR A 60 1.81 0.87 -3.92
C TYR A 60 0.87 0.28 -2.88
N ILE A 61 1.35 -0.75 -2.18
CA ILE A 61 0.53 -1.52 -1.24
C ILE A 61 1.09 -1.35 0.16
N TYR A 62 0.24 -0.99 1.10
CA TYR A 62 0.69 -0.81 2.47
C TYR A 62 -0.23 -1.51 3.47
N CYS A 63 0.32 -1.78 4.64
CA CYS A 63 -0.43 -2.23 5.80
C CYS A 63 0.15 -1.51 7.02
N ARG A 64 0.02 -2.11 8.20
CA ARG A 64 0.54 -1.47 9.41
C ARG A 64 2.06 -1.43 9.42
N SER A 65 2.72 -2.57 9.15
CA SER A 65 4.18 -2.70 9.29
C SER A 65 4.87 -3.20 8.03
N GLY A 66 4.13 -3.59 7.00
CA GLY A 66 4.70 -4.09 5.74
C GLY A 66 4.59 -5.60 5.56
N ARG A 67 4.06 -6.33 6.52
CA ARG A 67 3.98 -7.80 6.44
C ARG A 67 2.77 -8.28 5.64
N ARG A 68 1.58 -7.79 5.99
CA ARG A 68 0.35 -8.17 5.25
C ARG A 68 0.42 -7.68 3.80
N SER A 69 0.97 -6.48 3.61
CA SER A 69 1.11 -5.93 2.26
C SER A 69 2.12 -6.72 1.43
N ARG A 70 3.17 -7.26 2.06
CA ARG A 70 4.10 -8.16 1.36
C ARG A 70 3.36 -9.42 0.91
N THR A 71 2.52 -9.99 1.77
CA THR A 71 1.72 -11.16 1.40
C THR A 71 0.80 -10.85 0.22
N ALA A 72 0.14 -9.69 0.24
CA ALA A 72 -0.73 -9.27 -0.85
C ALA A 72 0.05 -9.10 -2.15
N LEU A 73 1.23 -8.49 -2.08
CA LEU A 73 2.07 -8.29 -3.26
C LEU A 73 2.49 -9.62 -3.86
N GLU A 74 2.90 -10.59 -3.03
CA GLU A 74 3.28 -11.90 -3.55
C GLU A 74 2.12 -12.59 -4.25
N PHE A 75 0.91 -12.43 -3.71
CA PHE A 75 -0.28 -12.94 -4.38
C PHE A 75 -0.46 -12.30 -5.76
N LEU A 76 -0.33 -10.97 -5.83
CA LEU A 76 -0.47 -10.24 -7.10
C LEU A 76 0.57 -10.71 -8.12
N LYS A 77 1.79 -10.93 -7.69
CA LYS A 77 2.85 -11.42 -8.60
C LYS A 77 2.46 -12.77 -9.20
N LYS A 78 1.84 -13.64 -8.41
CA LYS A 78 1.36 -14.93 -8.92
C LYS A 78 0.24 -14.77 -9.93
N GLN A 79 -0.48 -13.66 -9.87
CA GLN A 79 -1.55 -13.35 -10.83
C GLN A 79 -1.01 -12.60 -12.05
N GLY A 80 0.30 -12.42 -12.16
CA GLY A 80 0.92 -11.79 -13.31
C GLY A 80 1.19 -10.30 -13.18
N TYR A 81 0.96 -9.71 -12.01
CA TYR A 81 1.25 -8.28 -11.80
C TYR A 81 2.75 -8.05 -11.65
N GLY A 82 3.29 -7.17 -12.48
CA GLY A 82 4.70 -6.77 -12.39
C GLY A 82 4.89 -5.33 -11.94
N ASN A 83 3.81 -4.68 -11.49
CA ASN A 83 3.81 -3.23 -11.26
C ASN A 83 3.59 -2.86 -9.79
N GLY A 84 3.67 -3.82 -8.86
CA GLY A 84 3.39 -3.59 -7.45
C GLY A 84 4.63 -3.34 -6.62
N PHE A 85 4.49 -2.52 -5.60
CA PHE A 85 5.55 -2.21 -4.63
C PHE A 85 4.98 -2.30 -3.23
N ASN A 86 5.76 -2.88 -2.32
CA ASN A 86 5.42 -2.90 -0.90
C ASN A 86 6.01 -1.67 -0.23
N VAL A 87 5.20 -0.99 0.58
CA VAL A 87 5.68 0.18 1.33
C VAL A 87 6.34 -0.33 2.61
N THR A 88 7.66 -0.25 2.64
CA THR A 88 8.46 -0.75 3.76
C THR A 88 8.10 -0.03 5.06
N GLY A 89 7.80 -0.80 6.10
CA GLY A 89 7.43 -0.24 7.39
C GLY A 89 5.99 0.21 7.51
N GLY A 90 5.27 0.26 6.40
CA GLY A 90 3.83 0.54 6.40
C GLY A 90 3.45 1.88 6.98
N ILE A 91 2.20 1.97 7.46
CA ILE A 91 1.68 3.23 8.00
C ILE A 91 2.41 3.64 9.29
N LEU A 92 2.96 2.67 10.04
CA LEU A 92 3.74 3.02 11.23
C LEU A 92 4.96 3.86 10.87
N ALA A 93 5.68 3.46 9.81
CA ALA A 93 6.83 4.23 9.34
C ALA A 93 6.38 5.60 8.81
N TRP A 94 5.26 5.64 8.10
CA TRP A 94 4.71 6.90 7.60
C TRP A 94 4.42 7.87 8.75
N LEU A 95 3.70 7.40 9.76
CA LEU A 95 3.34 8.26 10.91
C LEU A 95 4.58 8.71 11.67
N ASN A 96 5.60 7.87 11.74
CA ASN A 96 6.82 8.19 12.48
C ASN A 96 7.73 9.15 11.71
N GLU A 97 7.85 9.00 10.40
CA GLU A 97 8.85 9.72 9.60
C GLU A 97 8.27 10.87 8.80
N ILE A 98 7.04 10.74 8.32
CA ILE A 98 6.43 11.73 7.43
C ILE A 98 5.42 12.60 8.18
N ASN A 99 4.55 11.96 8.96
CA ASN A 99 3.49 12.63 9.73
C ASN A 99 3.58 12.27 11.19
N PRO A 100 4.64 12.69 11.89
CA PRO A 100 4.82 12.28 13.30
C PRO A 100 3.72 12.79 14.23
N ASP A 101 2.94 13.80 13.83
CA ASP A 101 1.82 14.29 14.64
C ASP A 101 0.49 13.61 14.28
N GLY A 102 0.51 12.57 13.44
CA GLY A 102 -0.68 11.79 13.14
C GLY A 102 -1.63 12.39 12.12
N ARG A 103 -1.16 13.29 11.28
CA ARG A 103 -2.02 13.91 10.26
C ARG A 103 -1.75 13.40 8.88
#